data_3f2bc4daa0132e15515d509f6e8c68fe
#
_entry.id   3f2bc4daa0132e15515d509f6e8c68fe
#
_cell.length_a   1.000
_cell.length_b   1.000
_cell.length_c   1.000
_cell.angle_alpha   90.00
_cell.angle_beta   90.00
_cell.angle_gamma   90.00
#
_symmetry.space_group_name_H-M   'P 1'
#
loop_
_entity.id
_entity.type
_entity.pdbx_description
1 polymer ?
#
loop_
_entity_poly.entity_id
_entity_poly.type
_entity_poly.pdbx_seq_one_letter_code
_entity_poly.pdbx_strand_id
1 'polypeptide(L)'
;MKRPSPLLLLLTVCCAAVLPACAQAPIPHAVRIGSIEELQAYFTYDPGRDIIVSGHRGGMMPGYPENCIESCEKTLSMMPTFFEVDFSFTRDSVMVLMHDLTIDRTTTGKGRVADYTYAELQQFCLVDRD
;
A
#
# COMPACT_ATOMS: atom_id res chain seq x y z
N MET A 1 -30.30 38.05 52.16
CA MET A 1 -29.21 37.06 52.04
C MET A 1 -29.63 35.98 51.04
N LYS A 2 -29.13 36.02 49.85
CA LYS A 2 -29.35 34.98 48.76
C LYS A 2 -28.27 33.95 48.89
N ARG A 3 -28.61 32.66 49.00
CA ARG A 3 -27.67 31.54 48.96
C ARG A 3 -27.24 31.29 47.55
N PRO A 4 -25.95 31.02 47.26
CA PRO A 4 -25.51 30.60 45.92
C PRO A 4 -25.90 29.14 45.64
N SER A 5 -26.38 28.86 44.42
CA SER A 5 -26.68 27.53 43.93
C SER A 5 -25.39 26.77 43.63
N PRO A 6 -25.33 25.44 43.84
CA PRO A 6 -24.17 24.64 43.47
C PRO A 6 -24.08 24.48 41.95
N LEU A 7 -22.91 24.82 41.40
CA LEU A 7 -22.55 24.60 40.02
C LEU A 7 -22.36 23.10 39.78
N LEU A 8 -23.25 22.48 39.01
CA LEU A 8 -23.18 21.08 38.64
C LEU A 8 -22.10 20.93 37.54
N LEU A 9 -20.92 20.41 37.92
CA LEU A 9 -19.82 20.12 37.00
C LEU A 9 -20.18 18.86 36.23
N LEU A 10 -20.62 19.02 34.96
CA LEU A 10 -20.88 17.90 34.06
C LEU A 10 -19.54 17.35 33.55
N LEU A 11 -19.08 16.26 34.14
CA LEU A 11 -17.90 15.52 33.64
C LEU A 11 -18.30 14.79 32.35
N THR A 12 -17.97 15.37 31.21
CA THR A 12 -18.10 14.67 29.89
C THR A 12 -16.99 13.63 29.82
N VAL A 13 -17.31 12.38 30.11
CA VAL A 13 -16.42 11.25 29.84
C VAL A 13 -16.39 11.05 28.31
N CYS A 14 -15.34 11.55 27.69
CA CYS A 14 -15.05 11.27 26.27
C CYS A 14 -14.63 9.81 26.17
N CYS A 15 -15.59 8.92 25.88
CA CYS A 15 -15.33 7.51 25.59
C CYS A 15 -14.68 7.46 24.19
N ALA A 16 -13.34 7.49 24.15
CA ALA A 16 -12.60 7.20 22.91
C ALA A 16 -12.90 5.74 22.54
N ALA A 17 -13.79 5.55 21.59
CA ALA A 17 -14.01 4.25 20.99
C ALA A 17 -12.69 3.83 20.28
N VAL A 18 -11.95 2.94 20.92
CA VAL A 18 -10.85 2.22 20.26
C VAL A 18 -11.50 1.33 19.21
N LEU A 19 -11.49 1.80 17.96
CA LEU A 19 -11.88 0.94 16.83
C LEU A 19 -10.95 -0.27 16.85
N PRO A 20 -11.48 -1.50 16.81
CA PRO A 20 -10.63 -2.67 16.69
C PRO A 20 -9.81 -2.51 15.42
N ALA A 21 -8.47 -2.65 15.52
CA ALA A 21 -7.62 -2.77 14.37
C ALA A 21 -8.20 -3.86 13.49
N CYS A 22 -8.60 -3.51 12.28
CA CYS A 22 -9.10 -4.47 11.32
C CYS A 22 -8.00 -5.52 11.13
N ALA A 23 -8.18 -6.70 11.69
CA ALA A 23 -7.27 -7.81 11.47
C ALA A 23 -7.32 -8.12 9.97
N GLN A 24 -6.29 -7.72 9.25
CA GLN A 24 -6.16 -8.08 7.84
C GLN A 24 -6.17 -9.61 7.75
N ALA A 25 -6.99 -10.12 6.84
CA ALA A 25 -6.97 -11.54 6.53
C ALA A 25 -5.53 -11.98 6.18
N PRO A 26 -5.08 -13.14 6.64
CA PRO A 26 -3.72 -13.59 6.32
C PRO A 26 -3.55 -13.68 4.81
N ILE A 27 -2.46 -13.08 4.29
CA ILE A 27 -2.09 -13.19 2.88
C ILE A 27 -1.87 -14.67 2.58
N PRO A 28 -2.66 -15.31 1.68
CA PRO A 28 -2.70 -16.77 1.54
C PRO A 28 -1.39 -17.38 1.02
N HIS A 29 -0.51 -16.58 0.42
CA HIS A 29 0.73 -17.06 -0.21
C HIS A 29 1.97 -16.28 0.29
N ALA A 30 2.08 -16.05 1.60
CA ALA A 30 3.25 -15.41 2.17
C ALA A 30 4.38 -16.42 2.40
N VAL A 31 5.57 -16.11 1.89
CA VAL A 31 6.81 -16.82 2.24
C VAL A 31 7.46 -16.09 3.42
N ARG A 32 7.79 -16.82 4.48
CA ARG A 32 8.51 -16.28 5.63
C ARG A 32 9.99 -16.62 5.51
N ILE A 33 10.82 -15.60 5.43
CA ILE A 33 12.28 -15.70 5.33
C ILE A 33 12.85 -15.03 6.58
N GLY A 34 13.55 -15.80 7.42
CA GLY A 34 14.05 -15.35 8.71
C GLY A 34 15.54 -15.01 8.70
N SER A 35 16.28 -15.38 7.65
CA SER A 35 17.73 -15.13 7.55
C SER A 35 18.19 -14.88 6.11
N ILE A 36 19.41 -14.39 5.95
CA ILE A 36 20.04 -14.20 4.64
C ILE A 36 20.27 -15.55 3.94
N GLU A 37 20.64 -16.57 4.67
CA GLU A 37 20.85 -17.93 4.17
C GLU A 37 19.57 -18.52 3.61
N GLU A 38 18.44 -18.32 4.30
CA GLU A 38 17.12 -18.72 3.83
C GLU A 38 16.71 -17.95 2.56
N LEU A 39 17.03 -16.64 2.51
CA LEU A 39 16.77 -15.82 1.32
C LEU A 39 17.58 -16.33 0.11
N GLN A 40 18.87 -16.63 0.30
CA GLN A 40 19.73 -17.17 -0.75
C GLN A 40 19.24 -18.55 -1.20
N ALA A 41 18.88 -19.43 -0.26
CA ALA A 41 18.32 -20.74 -0.57
C ALA A 41 16.99 -20.62 -1.34
N TYR A 42 16.15 -19.64 -1.00
CA TYR A 42 14.89 -19.39 -1.70
C TYR A 42 15.09 -19.04 -3.17
N PHE A 43 16.13 -18.25 -3.51
CA PHE A 43 16.43 -17.87 -4.89
C PHE A 43 17.40 -18.84 -5.60
N THR A 44 17.95 -19.84 -4.91
CA THR A 44 18.78 -20.86 -5.54
C THR A 44 17.93 -21.80 -6.41
N TYR A 45 18.41 -22.11 -7.59
CA TYR A 45 17.72 -23.05 -8.50
C TYR A 45 17.59 -24.44 -7.87
N ASP A 46 16.38 -24.95 -7.84
CA ASP A 46 16.04 -26.29 -7.36
C ASP A 46 15.01 -26.90 -8.32
N PRO A 47 15.35 -27.99 -9.05
CA PRO A 47 14.44 -28.62 -10.01
C PRO A 47 13.21 -29.28 -9.36
N GLY A 48 13.22 -29.50 -8.05
CA GLY A 48 12.10 -30.04 -7.29
C GLY A 48 11.15 -29.00 -6.69
N ARG A 49 11.42 -27.71 -6.91
CA ARG A 49 10.63 -26.63 -6.37
C ARG A 49 9.69 -26.06 -7.42
N ASP A 50 8.57 -25.51 -6.95
CA ASP A 50 7.66 -24.70 -7.77
C ASP A 50 8.38 -23.48 -8.37
N ILE A 51 7.90 -23.04 -9.53
CA ILE A 51 8.44 -21.88 -10.22
C ILE A 51 8.26 -20.62 -9.33
N ILE A 52 9.34 -19.86 -9.18
CA ILE A 52 9.30 -18.55 -8.54
C ILE A 52 8.82 -17.53 -9.59
N VAL A 53 7.76 -16.81 -9.27
CA VAL A 53 7.15 -15.82 -10.16
C VAL A 53 7.48 -14.41 -9.67
N SER A 54 7.89 -13.53 -10.59
CA SER A 54 8.02 -12.10 -10.34
C SER A 54 6.82 -11.37 -10.94
N GLY A 55 6.09 -10.64 -10.10
CA GLY A 55 5.01 -9.77 -10.54
C GLY A 55 5.56 -8.40 -10.95
N HIS A 56 5.73 -8.15 -12.27
CA HIS A 56 6.14 -6.86 -12.81
C HIS A 56 5.11 -5.80 -12.47
N ARG A 57 5.51 -4.71 -11.82
CA ARG A 57 4.65 -3.60 -11.34
C ARG A 57 3.43 -4.06 -10.53
N GLY A 58 3.59 -5.12 -9.76
CA GLY A 58 2.51 -5.70 -8.97
C GLY A 58 1.74 -6.83 -9.67
N GLY A 59 2.05 -7.15 -10.95
CA GLY A 59 1.47 -8.27 -11.70
C GLY A 59 0.70 -7.89 -12.95
N MET A 60 0.42 -6.61 -13.18
CA MET A 60 -0.25 -6.06 -14.40
C MET A 60 -1.50 -6.87 -14.80
N MET A 61 -2.39 -7.07 -13.86
CA MET A 61 -3.63 -7.82 -14.07
C MET A 61 -4.71 -6.91 -14.67
N PRO A 62 -5.46 -7.35 -15.69
CA PRO A 62 -6.53 -6.55 -16.28
C PRO A 62 -7.52 -6.02 -15.23
N GLY A 63 -7.81 -4.73 -15.27
CA GLY A 63 -8.68 -4.03 -14.31
C GLY A 63 -7.98 -3.61 -13.02
N TYR A 64 -6.67 -3.84 -12.89
CA TYR A 64 -5.86 -3.43 -11.75
C TYR A 64 -4.73 -2.51 -12.23
N PRO A 65 -4.68 -1.25 -11.80
CA PRO A 65 -3.60 -0.35 -12.18
C PRO A 65 -2.23 -0.90 -11.77
N GLU A 66 -1.22 -0.64 -12.59
CA GLU A 66 0.16 -0.99 -12.24
C GLU A 66 0.65 -0.27 -10.99
N ASN A 67 1.66 -0.83 -10.31
CA ASN A 67 2.30 -0.21 -9.13
C ASN A 67 1.30 0.17 -8.02
N CYS A 68 0.26 -0.63 -7.78
CA CYS A 68 -0.67 -0.42 -6.69
C CYS A 68 -0.83 -1.67 -5.80
N ILE A 69 -1.29 -1.45 -4.59
CA ILE A 69 -1.46 -2.51 -3.59
C ILE A 69 -2.49 -3.53 -4.08
N GLU A 70 -3.57 -3.08 -4.68
CA GLU A 70 -4.65 -3.92 -5.16
C GLU A 70 -4.19 -4.90 -6.26
N SER A 71 -3.25 -4.47 -7.13
CA SER A 71 -2.63 -5.34 -8.13
C SER A 71 -1.78 -6.41 -7.46
N CYS A 72 -0.97 -6.04 -6.46
CA CYS A 72 -0.18 -6.98 -5.68
C CYS A 72 -1.07 -8.00 -4.95
N GLU A 73 -2.12 -7.55 -4.28
CA GLU A 73 -3.06 -8.41 -3.56
C GLU A 73 -3.78 -9.37 -4.51
N LYS A 74 -4.19 -8.87 -5.69
CA LYS A 74 -4.80 -9.71 -6.72
C LYS A 74 -3.87 -10.83 -7.16
N THR A 75 -2.60 -10.52 -7.44
CA THR A 75 -1.60 -11.49 -7.86
C THR A 75 -1.35 -12.52 -6.74
N LEU A 76 -1.17 -12.08 -5.50
CA LEU A 76 -0.99 -12.96 -4.33
C LEU A 76 -2.21 -13.85 -4.07
N SER A 77 -3.40 -13.45 -4.46
CA SER A 77 -4.59 -14.31 -4.34
C SER A 77 -4.56 -15.53 -5.26
N MET A 78 -3.68 -15.52 -6.27
CA MET A 78 -3.58 -16.57 -7.28
C MET A 78 -2.35 -17.45 -7.08
N MET A 79 -1.20 -16.87 -6.70
CA MET A 79 0.06 -17.62 -6.56
C MET A 79 1.05 -16.90 -5.64
N PRO A 80 2.01 -17.63 -5.03
CA PRO A 80 3.15 -17.03 -4.35
C PRO A 80 3.99 -16.23 -5.34
N THR A 81 4.27 -14.97 -5.03
CA THR A 81 4.93 -14.03 -5.95
C THR A 81 5.81 -13.07 -5.15
N PHE A 82 6.98 -12.72 -5.66
CA PHE A 82 7.68 -11.51 -5.27
C PHE A 82 7.40 -10.42 -6.32
N PHE A 83 7.47 -9.15 -5.90
CA PHE A 83 7.11 -8.05 -6.77
C PHE A 83 8.34 -7.24 -7.16
N GLU A 84 8.38 -6.90 -8.42
CA GLU A 84 9.14 -5.77 -8.90
C GLU A 84 8.20 -4.56 -8.92
N VAL A 85 8.63 -3.44 -8.36
CA VAL A 85 7.85 -2.20 -8.30
C VAL A 85 8.76 -1.00 -8.53
N ASP A 86 8.21 0.02 -9.17
CA ASP A 86 8.91 1.26 -9.44
C ASP A 86 8.52 2.32 -8.41
N PHE A 87 9.46 3.21 -8.08
CA PHE A 87 9.17 4.30 -7.18
C PHE A 87 9.72 5.63 -7.68
N SER A 88 9.06 6.70 -7.28
CA SER A 88 9.46 8.08 -7.49
C SER A 88 9.31 8.89 -6.19
N PHE A 89 9.93 10.07 -6.14
CA PHE A 89 9.78 10.97 -5.00
C PHE A 89 8.91 12.17 -5.35
N THR A 90 8.02 12.52 -4.44
CA THR A 90 7.22 13.75 -4.47
C THR A 90 8.07 14.97 -4.16
N ARG A 91 7.51 16.18 -4.35
CA ARG A 91 8.14 17.46 -3.98
C ARG A 91 8.53 17.54 -2.50
N ASP A 92 7.74 16.93 -1.62
CA ASP A 92 7.99 16.84 -0.18
C ASP A 92 8.77 15.58 0.22
N SER A 93 9.45 14.94 -0.73
CA SER A 93 10.35 13.79 -0.52
C SER A 93 9.67 12.54 0.05
N VAL A 94 8.37 12.36 -0.19
CA VAL A 94 7.67 11.13 0.11
C VAL A 94 7.85 10.16 -1.06
N MET A 95 8.23 8.91 -0.77
CA MET A 95 8.34 7.87 -1.77
C MET A 95 6.94 7.35 -2.14
N VAL A 96 6.65 7.30 -3.44
CA VAL A 96 5.39 6.79 -4.00
C VAL A 96 5.68 5.76 -5.10
N LEU A 97 4.79 4.80 -5.28
CA LEU A 97 4.92 3.83 -6.37
C LEU A 97 4.50 4.50 -7.69
N MET A 98 5.45 4.66 -8.60
CA MET A 98 5.21 5.26 -9.91
C MET A 98 6.40 4.98 -10.84
N HIS A 99 6.12 4.38 -12.00
CA HIS A 99 7.12 4.10 -13.02
C HIS A 99 7.53 5.36 -13.79
N ASP A 100 6.55 6.11 -14.29
CA ASP A 100 6.80 7.26 -15.14
C ASP A 100 7.22 8.49 -14.31
N LEU A 101 7.95 9.41 -14.91
CA LEU A 101 8.26 10.69 -14.30
C LEU A 101 7.02 11.60 -14.15
N THR A 102 5.94 11.27 -14.88
CA THR A 102 4.66 12.00 -14.86
C THR A 102 3.53 11.07 -14.45
N ILE A 103 2.46 11.64 -13.90
CA ILE A 103 1.27 10.90 -13.45
C ILE A 103 0.22 10.70 -14.56
N ASP A 104 0.53 11.12 -15.80
CA ASP A 104 -0.43 11.28 -16.90
C ASP A 104 -1.05 9.97 -17.39
N ARG A 105 -0.26 8.90 -17.42
CA ARG A 105 -0.68 7.61 -17.99
C ARG A 105 -1.54 6.81 -17.02
N THR A 106 -1.12 6.74 -15.77
CA THR A 106 -1.67 5.80 -14.78
C THR A 106 -2.56 6.47 -13.73
N THR A 107 -2.85 7.78 -13.89
CA THR A 107 -3.77 8.50 -13.00
C THR A 107 -4.75 9.39 -13.77
N THR A 108 -5.72 9.95 -13.03
CA THR A 108 -6.62 11.00 -13.55
C THR A 108 -5.96 12.38 -13.60
N GLY A 109 -4.74 12.54 -13.01
CA GLY A 109 -3.97 13.78 -12.97
C GLY A 109 -3.08 13.98 -14.19
N LYS A 110 -2.33 15.08 -14.18
CA LYS A 110 -1.36 15.48 -15.21
C LYS A 110 -0.13 16.12 -14.58
N GLY A 111 1.04 15.94 -15.18
CA GLY A 111 2.27 16.61 -14.77
C GLY A 111 3.25 15.68 -14.05
N ARG A 112 4.37 16.25 -13.57
CA ARG A 112 5.46 15.45 -13.00
C ARG A 112 5.17 15.08 -11.55
N VAL A 113 5.52 13.88 -11.13
CA VAL A 113 5.46 13.43 -9.74
C VAL A 113 6.15 14.44 -8.79
N ALA A 114 7.34 14.88 -9.16
CA ALA A 114 8.15 15.80 -8.35
C ALA A 114 7.57 17.23 -8.20
N ASP A 115 6.53 17.57 -8.94
CA ASP A 115 5.86 18.86 -8.83
C ASP A 115 4.75 18.88 -7.77
N TYR A 116 4.37 17.71 -7.26
CA TYR A 116 3.30 17.51 -6.28
C TYR A 116 3.84 17.07 -4.91
N THR A 117 3.21 17.53 -3.84
CA THR A 117 3.32 16.89 -2.53
C THR A 117 2.52 15.57 -2.52
N TYR A 118 2.80 14.71 -1.56
CA TYR A 118 2.02 13.48 -1.37
C TYR A 118 0.52 13.76 -1.18
N ALA A 119 0.18 14.77 -0.38
CA ALA A 119 -1.21 15.17 -0.14
C ALA A 119 -1.93 15.66 -1.43
N GLU A 120 -1.22 16.33 -2.32
CA GLU A 120 -1.76 16.75 -3.62
C GLU A 120 -1.96 15.53 -4.54
N LEU A 121 -1.04 14.57 -4.55
CA LEU A 121 -1.18 13.34 -5.35
C LEU A 121 -2.38 12.49 -4.93
N GLN A 122 -2.71 12.44 -3.64
CA GLN A 122 -3.86 11.68 -3.13
C GLN A 122 -5.23 12.15 -3.65
N GLN A 123 -5.28 13.29 -4.33
CA GLN A 123 -6.51 13.80 -4.96
C GLN A 123 -6.80 13.13 -6.32
N PHE A 124 -5.83 12.44 -6.90
CA PHE A 124 -5.99 11.74 -8.17
C PHE A 124 -6.28 10.25 -7.94
N CYS A 125 -7.10 9.68 -8.82
CA CYS A 125 -7.36 8.24 -8.83
C CYS A 125 -6.36 7.55 -9.76
N LEU A 126 -5.95 6.35 -9.39
CA LEU A 126 -5.26 5.44 -10.30
C LEU A 126 -6.23 4.97 -11.39
N VAL A 127 -5.71 4.76 -12.59
CA VAL A 127 -6.46 4.25 -13.74
C VAL A 127 -5.67 3.16 -14.44
N ASP A 128 -6.36 2.09 -14.82
CA ASP A 128 -5.86 1.06 -15.71
C ASP A 128 -6.09 1.55 -17.15
N ARG A 129 -5.02 1.72 -17.91
CA ARG A 129 -5.06 2.20 -19.31
C ARG A 129 -4.26 1.31 -20.25
N ASP A 130 -3.96 0.09 -19.84
CA ASP A 130 -3.27 -0.89 -20.69
C ASP A 130 -4.21 -1.60 -21.65
#